data_b20fd93c8b47a738f4ae4c33a6505a13
#
_entry.id   b20fd93c8b47a738f4ae4c33a6505a13
#
_cell.length_a   1.000
_cell.length_b   1.000
_cell.length_c   1.000
_cell.angle_alpha   90.00
_cell.angle_beta   90.00
_cell.angle_gamma   90.00
#
_symmetry.space_group_name_H-M   'P 1'
#
loop_
_entity.id
_entity.type
_entity.pdbx_description
1 polymer ?
#
loop_
_entity_poly.entity_id
_entity_poly.type
_entity_poly.pdbx_seq_one_letter_code
_entity_poly.pdbx_strand_id
1 'polypeptide(L)'
;TIGTFWLVFIGVGVVIAFRGYATQFFEKSDIKRVDKLFIAAITVRLIWYFVYLVFIADSYPFMITDDFNYHYGADAASTMLSVGRNNYQTFLNYLYYYFGSSSLNGRILNLFASILCVYPIAYIERTINTHRTELTATKMYSFFPFMVSICSFEIKDVLSMLFFATSCMLML
;
A
#
# COMPACT_ATOMS: atom_id res chain seq x y z
N THR A 1 -0.93 9.74 -16.97
CA THR A 1 0.31 9.70 -17.79
C THR A 1 0.65 8.27 -18.21
N ILE A 2 1.49 8.11 -19.25
CA ILE A 2 2.00 6.79 -19.67
C ILE A 2 2.77 6.12 -18.52
N GLY A 3 3.56 6.90 -17.77
CA GLY A 3 4.28 6.40 -16.59
C GLY A 3 3.35 5.84 -15.50
N THR A 4 2.22 6.50 -15.24
CA THR A 4 1.20 6.01 -14.30
C THR A 4 0.66 4.63 -14.73
N PHE A 5 0.42 4.45 -16.03
CA PHE A 5 -0.02 3.15 -16.56
C PHE A 5 1.01 2.03 -16.28
N TRP A 6 2.29 2.31 -16.55
CA TRP A 6 3.36 1.35 -16.26
C TRP A 6 3.48 1.06 -14.76
N LEU A 7 3.31 2.07 -13.91
CA LEU A 7 3.35 1.87 -12.46
C LEU A 7 2.22 0.94 -11.99
N VAL A 8 1.01 1.10 -12.52
CA VAL A 8 -0.12 0.20 -12.22
C VAL A 8 0.18 -1.23 -12.69
N PHE A 9 0.71 -1.38 -13.90
CA PHE A 9 1.04 -2.69 -14.46
C PHE A 9 2.10 -3.42 -13.62
N ILE A 10 3.18 -2.71 -13.26
CA ILE A 10 4.23 -3.23 -12.37
C ILE A 10 3.65 -3.57 -11.00
N GLY A 11 2.82 -2.69 -10.42
CA GLY A 11 2.18 -2.91 -9.13
C GLY A 11 1.32 -4.18 -9.09
N VAL A 12 0.53 -4.41 -10.14
CA VAL A 12 -0.25 -5.65 -10.28
C VAL A 12 0.68 -6.87 -10.34
N GLY A 13 1.76 -6.80 -11.12
CA GLY A 13 2.77 -7.87 -11.19
C GLY A 13 3.39 -8.17 -9.82
N VAL A 14 3.75 -7.12 -9.07
CA VAL A 14 4.29 -7.25 -7.69
C VAL A 14 3.26 -7.89 -6.76
N VAL A 15 1.99 -7.50 -6.83
CA VAL A 15 0.92 -8.11 -6.02
C VAL A 15 0.78 -9.60 -6.32
N ILE A 16 0.79 -10.01 -7.59
CA ILE A 16 0.69 -11.42 -7.98
C ILE A 16 1.91 -12.21 -7.48
N ALA A 17 3.11 -11.68 -7.67
CA ALA A 17 4.36 -12.32 -7.25
C ALA A 17 4.42 -12.44 -5.71
N PHE A 18 4.09 -11.37 -5.00
CA PHE A 18 4.08 -11.36 -3.53
C PHE A 18 3.03 -12.33 -2.97
N ARG A 19 1.83 -12.37 -3.55
CA ARG A 19 0.82 -13.37 -3.21
C ARG A 19 1.38 -14.79 -3.39
N GLY A 20 1.97 -15.08 -4.55
CA GLY A 20 2.57 -16.39 -4.82
C GLY A 20 3.62 -16.78 -3.78
N TYR A 21 4.47 -15.83 -3.37
CA TYR A 21 5.45 -16.03 -2.32
C TYR A 21 4.78 -16.21 -0.94
N ALA A 22 3.89 -15.32 -0.56
CA ALA A 22 3.22 -15.35 0.75
C ALA A 22 2.40 -16.64 0.97
N THR A 23 1.84 -17.23 -0.09
CA THR A 23 1.06 -18.47 0.02
C THR A 23 1.87 -19.67 0.52
N GLN A 24 3.20 -19.63 0.41
CA GLN A 24 4.08 -20.69 0.91
C GLN A 24 4.11 -20.78 2.43
N PHE A 25 3.72 -19.71 3.12
CA PHE A 25 3.69 -19.61 4.58
C PHE A 25 2.36 -20.07 5.20
N PHE A 26 1.35 -20.40 4.40
CA PHE A 26 0.01 -20.76 4.88
C PHE A 26 -0.34 -22.21 4.56
N GLU A 27 -1.12 -22.83 5.45
CA GLU A 27 -1.78 -24.09 5.15
C GLU A 27 -2.87 -23.89 4.07
N LYS A 28 -3.16 -24.96 3.30
CA LYS A 28 -4.15 -24.89 2.20
C LYS A 28 -5.56 -24.45 2.65
N SER A 29 -5.93 -24.72 3.89
CA SER A 29 -7.21 -24.31 4.46
C SER A 29 -7.27 -22.81 4.75
N ASP A 30 -6.17 -22.25 5.25
CA ASP A 30 -6.08 -20.86 5.65
C ASP A 30 -5.91 -19.92 4.48
N ILE A 31 -5.15 -20.34 3.45
CA ILE A 31 -4.92 -19.51 2.26
C ILE A 31 -6.23 -19.09 1.60
N LYS A 32 -7.22 -19.98 1.52
CA LYS A 32 -8.53 -19.65 0.94
C LYS A 32 -9.26 -18.55 1.72
N ARG A 33 -9.09 -18.51 3.05
CA ARG A 33 -9.70 -17.47 3.89
C ARG A 33 -8.96 -16.15 3.76
N VAL A 34 -7.62 -16.21 3.76
CA VAL A 34 -6.78 -15.03 3.56
C VAL A 34 -7.01 -14.43 2.18
N ASP A 35 -7.09 -15.25 1.12
CA ASP A 35 -7.39 -14.78 -0.24
C ASP A 35 -8.76 -14.09 -0.33
N LYS A 36 -9.79 -14.59 0.35
CA LYS A 36 -11.10 -13.92 0.40
C LYS A 36 -11.01 -12.54 1.07
N LEU A 37 -10.29 -12.45 2.19
CA LEU A 37 -10.07 -11.16 2.86
C LEU A 37 -9.21 -10.22 2.02
N PHE A 38 -8.21 -10.75 1.32
CA PHE A 38 -7.37 -9.99 0.41
C PHE A 38 -8.18 -9.40 -0.74
N ILE A 39 -9.02 -10.19 -1.41
CA ILE A 39 -9.91 -9.70 -2.48
C ILE A 39 -10.89 -8.66 -1.94
N ALA A 40 -11.50 -8.90 -0.78
CA ALA A 40 -12.40 -7.93 -0.16
C ALA A 40 -11.67 -6.63 0.22
N ALA A 41 -10.44 -6.71 0.75
CA ALA A 41 -9.62 -5.54 1.07
C ALA A 41 -9.25 -4.74 -0.19
N ILE A 42 -8.92 -5.40 -1.30
CA ILE A 42 -8.70 -4.75 -2.60
C ILE A 42 -9.97 -4.01 -3.02
N THR A 43 -11.10 -4.68 -3.01
CA THR A 43 -12.39 -4.11 -3.47
C THR A 43 -12.74 -2.86 -2.67
N VAL A 44 -12.66 -2.91 -1.34
CA VAL A 44 -12.98 -1.75 -0.48
C VAL A 44 -12.03 -0.59 -0.73
N ARG A 45 -10.72 -0.85 -0.87
CA ARG A 45 -9.73 0.20 -1.15
C ARG A 45 -9.89 0.82 -2.54
N LEU A 46 -10.22 0.02 -3.55
CA LEU A 46 -10.48 0.53 -4.90
C LEU A 46 -11.76 1.38 -4.94
N ILE A 47 -12.82 0.95 -4.23
CA ILE A 47 -14.06 1.75 -4.10
C ILE A 47 -13.74 3.08 -3.40
N TRP A 48 -13.02 3.03 -2.28
CA TRP A 48 -12.62 4.25 -1.56
C TRP A 48 -11.74 5.16 -2.42
N TYR A 49 -10.76 4.59 -3.12
CA TYR A 49 -9.88 5.35 -3.99
C TYR A 49 -10.63 6.02 -5.12
N PHE A 50 -11.61 5.34 -5.71
CA PHE A 50 -12.52 5.92 -6.71
C PHE A 50 -13.36 7.07 -6.12
N VAL A 51 -13.96 6.87 -4.94
CA VAL A 51 -14.72 7.92 -4.24
C VAL A 51 -13.82 9.13 -3.96
N TYR A 52 -12.60 8.88 -3.47
CA TYR A 52 -11.63 9.95 -3.24
C TYR A 52 -11.33 10.74 -4.52
N LEU A 53 -11.00 10.07 -5.62
CA LEU A 53 -10.65 10.73 -6.88
C LEU A 53 -11.81 11.52 -7.47
N VAL A 54 -13.03 11.01 -7.40
CA VAL A 54 -14.19 11.61 -8.05
C VAL A 54 -14.81 12.75 -7.23
N PHE A 55 -14.85 12.61 -5.89
CA PHE A 55 -15.63 13.52 -5.04
C PHE A 55 -14.78 14.40 -4.12
N ILE A 56 -13.53 14.03 -3.86
CA ILE A 56 -12.73 14.66 -2.82
C ILE A 56 -11.48 15.34 -3.40
N ALA A 57 -10.80 14.71 -4.35
CA ALA A 57 -9.47 15.13 -4.80
C ALA A 57 -9.43 16.54 -5.39
N ASP A 58 -10.49 16.99 -6.07
CA ASP A 58 -10.56 18.34 -6.63
C ASP A 58 -10.67 19.42 -5.56
N SER A 59 -11.40 19.14 -4.46
CA SER A 59 -11.61 20.11 -3.36
C SER A 59 -10.48 20.03 -2.32
N TYR A 60 -9.94 18.84 -2.12
CA TYR A 60 -8.90 18.54 -1.12
C TYR A 60 -7.83 17.66 -1.73
N PRO A 61 -6.96 18.20 -2.61
CA PRO A 61 -5.92 17.43 -3.28
C PRO A 61 -4.90 16.84 -2.29
N PHE A 62 -4.76 17.49 -1.14
CA PHE A 62 -3.91 17.03 -0.03
C PHE A 62 -4.68 17.17 1.28
N MET A 63 -5.05 16.05 1.88
CA MET A 63 -5.86 16.04 3.11
C MET A 63 -5.02 16.21 4.39
N ILE A 64 -3.72 15.97 4.32
CA ILE A 64 -2.82 16.10 5.47
C ILE A 64 -1.53 16.81 5.05
N THR A 65 -0.93 17.52 6.00
CA THR A 65 0.30 18.30 5.80
C THR A 65 1.46 17.45 5.28
N ASP A 66 1.56 16.21 5.73
CA ASP A 66 2.63 15.29 5.32
C ASP A 66 2.49 14.86 3.86
N ASP A 67 1.26 14.58 3.39
CA ASP A 67 0.95 14.30 1.98
C ASP A 67 1.46 15.43 1.08
N PHE A 68 1.12 16.68 1.43
CA PHE A 68 1.59 17.87 0.74
C PHE A 68 3.12 17.99 0.76
N ASN A 69 3.74 17.88 1.93
CA ASN A 69 5.18 18.04 2.10
C ASN A 69 5.98 16.98 1.34
N TYR A 70 5.50 15.73 1.33
CA TYR A 70 6.17 14.65 0.60
C TYR A 70 6.06 14.85 -0.90
N HIS A 71 4.88 15.20 -1.40
CA HIS A 71 4.67 15.45 -2.81
C HIS A 71 5.57 16.60 -3.32
N TYR A 72 5.44 17.78 -2.75
CA TYR A 72 6.20 18.95 -3.23
C TYR A 72 7.70 18.83 -2.98
N GLY A 73 8.11 18.16 -1.91
CA GLY A 73 9.53 17.90 -1.67
C GLY A 73 10.16 16.95 -2.68
N ALA A 74 9.37 16.01 -3.24
CA ALA A 74 9.82 15.11 -4.29
C ALA A 74 9.70 15.76 -5.69
N ASP A 75 8.64 16.52 -5.94
CA ASP A 75 8.37 17.18 -7.21
C ASP A 75 9.42 18.23 -7.55
N ALA A 76 9.80 19.06 -6.60
CA ALA A 76 10.85 20.08 -6.79
C ALA A 76 12.20 19.52 -7.25
N ALA A 77 12.43 18.22 -7.02
CA ALA A 77 13.65 17.51 -7.39
C ALA A 77 13.46 16.55 -8.57
N SER A 78 12.26 16.45 -9.15
CA SER A 78 11.91 15.42 -10.14
C SER A 78 12.57 15.58 -11.49
N THR A 79 13.12 16.76 -11.80
CA THR A 79 13.86 17.02 -13.05
C THR A 79 15.26 16.42 -13.02
N MET A 80 15.78 16.05 -11.85
CA MET A 80 17.06 15.39 -11.65
C MET A 80 16.98 14.42 -10.48
N LEU A 81 17.74 13.35 -10.52
CA LEU A 81 17.88 12.44 -9.39
C LEU A 81 18.61 13.16 -8.26
N SER A 82 17.90 13.49 -7.20
CA SER A 82 18.45 14.19 -6.04
C SER A 82 18.05 13.51 -4.73
N VAL A 83 18.84 13.75 -3.70
CA VAL A 83 18.54 13.29 -2.35
C VAL A 83 17.55 14.25 -1.72
N GLY A 84 16.35 13.77 -1.38
CA GLY A 84 15.35 14.53 -0.63
C GLY A 84 15.75 14.75 0.83
N ARG A 85 14.91 15.51 1.57
CA ARG A 85 15.13 15.76 3.00
C ARG A 85 15.08 14.50 3.86
N ASN A 86 14.41 13.48 3.40
CA ASN A 86 14.32 12.19 4.06
C ASN A 86 14.24 11.05 3.03
N ASN A 87 14.40 9.81 3.50
CA ASN A 87 14.44 8.63 2.63
C ASN A 87 13.16 8.44 1.79
N TYR A 88 11.99 8.81 2.33
CA TYR A 88 10.74 8.67 1.59
C TYR A 88 10.63 9.70 0.46
N GLN A 89 11.03 10.96 0.69
CA GLN A 89 11.09 11.97 -0.37
C GLN A 89 12.10 11.59 -1.45
N THR A 90 13.24 11.06 -1.07
CA THR A 90 14.23 10.53 -2.02
C THR A 90 13.62 9.42 -2.86
N PHE A 91 12.92 8.49 -2.24
CA PHE A 91 12.24 7.41 -2.94
C PHE A 91 11.15 7.92 -3.88
N LEU A 92 10.30 8.85 -3.46
CA LEU A 92 9.30 9.50 -4.33
C LEU A 92 9.94 10.28 -5.48
N ASN A 93 11.10 10.92 -5.24
CA ASN A 93 11.84 11.60 -6.31
C ASN A 93 12.26 10.60 -7.42
N TYR A 94 12.76 9.42 -7.06
CA TYR A 94 13.05 8.37 -8.03
C TYR A 94 11.78 7.90 -8.74
N LEU A 95 10.70 7.71 -8.01
CA LEU A 95 9.40 7.32 -8.58
C LEU A 95 8.93 8.36 -9.62
N TYR A 96 9.00 9.64 -9.29
CA TYR A 96 8.58 10.72 -10.17
C TYR A 96 9.51 10.90 -11.38
N TYR A 97 10.79 10.69 -11.20
CA TYR A 97 11.76 10.72 -12.28
C TYR A 97 11.46 9.68 -13.37
N TYR A 98 11.12 8.46 -12.96
CA TYR A 98 10.89 7.37 -13.93
C TYR A 98 9.44 7.29 -14.43
N PHE A 99 8.46 7.66 -13.62
CA PHE A 99 7.04 7.49 -13.96
C PHE A 99 6.29 8.83 -14.19
N GLY A 100 6.96 9.93 -14.03
CA GLY A 100 6.39 11.27 -14.14
C GLY A 100 5.94 11.85 -12.81
N SER A 101 6.13 13.15 -12.62
CA SER A 101 5.72 13.88 -11.43
C SER A 101 4.19 13.95 -11.36
N SER A 102 3.62 13.21 -10.40
CA SER A 102 2.20 13.22 -10.13
C SER A 102 1.93 12.63 -8.75
N SER A 103 1.14 13.31 -7.92
CA SER A 103 0.67 12.78 -6.63
C SER A 103 -0.06 11.45 -6.78
N LEU A 104 -0.68 11.21 -7.94
CA LEU A 104 -1.32 9.94 -8.26
C LEU A 104 -0.35 8.76 -8.19
N ASN A 105 0.92 8.94 -8.59
CA ASN A 105 1.92 7.87 -8.58
C ASN A 105 2.29 7.42 -7.17
N GLY A 106 2.51 8.35 -6.24
CA GLY A 106 2.78 8.02 -4.85
C GLY A 106 1.59 7.36 -4.16
N ARG A 107 0.37 7.82 -4.47
CA ARG A 107 -0.88 7.24 -3.94
C ARG A 107 -1.14 5.83 -4.46
N ILE A 108 -0.90 5.57 -5.74
CA ILE A 108 -0.99 4.22 -6.32
C ILE A 108 -0.02 3.27 -5.63
N LEU A 109 1.20 3.72 -5.37
CA LEU A 109 2.17 2.94 -4.62
C LEU A 109 1.66 2.58 -3.23
N ASN A 110 1.13 3.57 -2.48
CA ASN A 110 0.57 3.34 -1.16
C ASN A 110 -0.65 2.43 -1.18
N LEU A 111 -1.48 2.52 -2.22
CA LEU A 111 -2.58 1.59 -2.43
C LEU A 111 -2.06 0.15 -2.53
N PHE A 112 -1.07 -0.12 -3.37
CA PHE A 112 -0.49 -1.45 -3.50
C PHE A 112 0.18 -1.92 -2.21
N ALA A 113 0.95 -1.06 -1.54
CA ALA A 113 1.58 -1.39 -0.26
C ALA A 113 0.53 -1.74 0.81
N SER A 114 -0.55 -0.96 0.90
CA SER A 114 -1.67 -1.23 1.82
C SER A 114 -2.35 -2.57 1.56
N ILE A 115 -2.55 -2.93 0.29
CA ILE A 115 -3.13 -4.23 -0.09
C ILE A 115 -2.20 -5.38 0.29
N LEU A 116 -0.91 -5.25 0.03
CA LEU A 116 0.08 -6.29 0.30
C LEU A 116 0.23 -6.59 1.80
N CYS A 117 -0.02 -5.63 2.70
CA CYS A 117 0.03 -5.84 4.15
C CYS A 117 -0.94 -6.92 4.67
N VAL A 118 -1.98 -7.26 3.92
CA VAL A 118 -2.98 -8.26 4.36
C VAL A 118 -2.35 -9.63 4.64
N TYR A 119 -1.42 -10.08 3.79
CA TYR A 119 -0.77 -11.39 3.96
C TYR A 119 0.15 -11.45 5.19
N PRO A 120 1.11 -10.53 5.37
CA PRO A 120 1.95 -10.56 6.56
C PRO A 120 1.15 -10.45 7.86
N ILE A 121 0.14 -9.58 7.90
CA ILE A 121 -0.71 -9.43 9.09
C ILE A 121 -1.47 -10.74 9.38
N ALA A 122 -2.04 -11.38 8.35
CA ALA A 122 -2.73 -12.65 8.50
C ALA A 122 -1.79 -13.76 8.99
N TYR A 123 -0.55 -13.80 8.49
CA TYR A 123 0.44 -14.78 8.93
C TYR A 123 0.82 -14.57 10.40
N ILE A 124 1.14 -13.33 10.80
CA ILE A 124 1.48 -12.99 12.19
C ILE A 124 0.31 -13.36 13.12
N GLU A 125 -0.93 -13.00 12.74
CA GLU A 125 -2.13 -13.34 13.51
C GLU A 125 -2.29 -14.85 13.68
N ARG A 126 -2.03 -15.64 12.63
CA ARG A 126 -2.10 -17.10 12.68
C ARG A 126 -1.02 -17.70 13.59
N THR A 127 0.20 -17.21 13.48
CA THR A 127 1.32 -17.70 14.27
C THR A 127 1.13 -17.43 15.76
N ILE A 128 0.60 -16.26 16.11
CA ILE A 128 0.34 -15.88 17.52
C ILE A 128 -0.90 -16.58 18.08
N ASN A 129 -1.96 -16.71 17.28
CA ASN A 129 -3.27 -17.23 17.70
C ASN A 129 -3.58 -18.60 17.06
N THR A 130 -2.75 -19.59 17.31
CA THR A 130 -2.88 -20.95 16.74
C THR A 130 -4.23 -21.62 16.99
N HIS A 131 -4.89 -21.29 18.11
CA HIS A 131 -6.18 -21.87 18.52
C HIS A 131 -7.41 -21.15 17.96
N ARG A 132 -7.26 -19.96 17.39
CA ARG A 132 -8.39 -19.19 16.84
C ARG A 132 -8.44 -19.31 15.33
N THR A 133 -9.59 -19.74 14.83
CA THR A 133 -9.83 -19.84 13.37
C THR A 133 -10.16 -18.50 12.72
N GLU A 134 -10.47 -17.47 13.51
CA GLU A 134 -10.86 -16.14 13.02
C GLU A 134 -9.64 -15.25 12.81
N LEU A 135 -9.61 -14.56 11.67
CA LEU A 135 -8.60 -13.56 11.32
C LEU A 135 -9.11 -12.16 11.70
N THR A 136 -9.23 -11.90 13.01
CA THR A 136 -9.85 -10.67 13.52
C THR A 136 -8.99 -9.43 13.26
N ALA A 137 -7.69 -9.49 13.55
CA ALA A 137 -6.77 -8.38 13.29
C ALA A 137 -6.66 -8.09 11.80
N THR A 138 -6.61 -9.13 10.98
CA THR A 138 -6.59 -9.01 9.51
C THR A 138 -7.88 -8.38 8.98
N LYS A 139 -9.04 -8.75 9.52
CA LYS A 139 -10.33 -8.13 9.19
C LYS A 139 -10.35 -6.65 9.61
N MET A 140 -9.90 -6.34 10.83
CA MET A 140 -9.80 -4.96 11.29
C MET A 140 -8.90 -4.13 10.37
N TYR A 141 -7.71 -4.60 10.06
CA TYR A 141 -6.83 -3.94 9.12
C TYR A 141 -7.49 -3.72 7.74
N SER A 142 -8.19 -4.74 7.23
CA SER A 142 -8.78 -4.72 5.90
C SER A 142 -9.93 -3.72 5.76
N PHE A 143 -10.72 -3.51 6.83
CA PHE A 143 -11.98 -2.78 6.77
C PHE A 143 -12.05 -1.55 7.68
N PHE A 144 -11.08 -1.34 8.57
CA PHE A 144 -11.07 -0.16 9.44
C PHE A 144 -10.98 1.11 8.59
N PRO A 145 -11.91 2.08 8.71
CA PRO A 145 -12.00 3.21 7.80
C PRO A 145 -10.70 4.01 7.65
N PHE A 146 -9.98 4.22 8.75
CA PHE A 146 -8.70 4.89 8.73
C PHE A 146 -7.65 4.13 7.88
N MET A 147 -7.56 2.80 8.01
CA MET A 147 -6.64 1.96 7.25
C MET A 147 -7.00 1.89 5.75
N VAL A 148 -8.28 2.04 5.44
CA VAL A 148 -8.76 2.13 4.07
C VAL A 148 -8.44 3.51 3.48
N SER A 149 -8.67 4.60 4.24
CA SER A 149 -8.45 5.96 3.74
C SER A 149 -6.98 6.32 3.58
N ILE A 150 -6.10 5.80 4.47
CA ILE A 150 -4.67 6.14 4.48
C ILE A 150 -3.95 5.75 3.18
N CYS A 151 -4.46 4.77 2.43
CA CYS A 151 -3.89 4.37 1.15
C CYS A 151 -4.06 5.43 0.05
N SER A 152 -4.93 6.43 0.26
CA SER A 152 -5.16 7.54 -0.68
C SER A 152 -4.17 8.69 -0.51
N PHE A 153 -3.25 8.61 0.45
CA PHE A 153 -2.28 9.65 0.76
C PHE A 153 -0.87 9.26 0.35
N GLU A 154 -0.04 10.26 0.06
CA GLU A 154 1.40 10.08 -0.18
C GLU A 154 2.17 10.14 1.15
N ILE A 155 2.08 9.09 1.97
CA ILE A 155 2.75 9.04 3.28
C ILE A 155 3.60 7.78 3.43
N LYS A 156 4.71 7.94 4.15
CA LYS A 156 5.67 6.84 4.41
C LYS A 156 5.11 5.69 5.23
N ASP A 157 4.08 5.95 6.04
CA ASP A 157 3.63 5.03 7.10
C ASP A 157 3.09 3.72 6.51
N VAL A 158 2.43 3.78 5.35
CA VAL A 158 1.91 2.59 4.67
C VAL A 158 3.05 1.67 4.21
N LEU A 159 4.10 2.24 3.61
CA LEU A 159 5.28 1.48 3.21
C LEU A 159 6.05 0.96 4.42
N SER A 160 6.23 1.79 5.46
CA SER A 160 6.89 1.38 6.70
C SER A 160 6.17 0.19 7.34
N MET A 161 4.82 0.22 7.35
CA MET A 161 4.01 -0.87 7.86
C MET A 161 4.17 -2.15 7.03
N LEU A 162 4.22 -2.04 5.69
CA LEU A 162 4.45 -3.20 4.83
C LEU A 162 5.82 -3.84 5.13
N PHE A 163 6.88 -3.05 5.19
CA PHE A 163 8.22 -3.56 5.49
C PHE A 163 8.30 -4.17 6.88
N PHE A 164 7.74 -3.51 7.89
CA PHE A 164 7.71 -4.02 9.26
C PHE A 164 6.95 -5.36 9.36
N ALA A 165 5.73 -5.40 8.84
CA ALA A 165 4.90 -6.61 8.87
C ALA A 165 5.55 -7.76 8.08
N THR A 166 6.15 -7.48 6.93
CA THR A 166 6.87 -8.50 6.15
C THR A 166 8.11 -9.00 6.88
N SER A 167 8.87 -8.12 7.53
CA SER A 167 10.01 -8.50 8.35
C SER A 167 9.61 -9.41 9.51
N CYS A 168 8.52 -9.07 10.22
CA CYS A 168 7.97 -9.93 11.26
C CYS A 168 7.53 -11.31 10.72
N MET A 169 6.87 -11.34 9.55
CA MET A 169 6.48 -12.59 8.89
C MET A 169 7.67 -13.50 8.58
N LEU A 170 8.81 -12.91 8.20
CA LEU A 170 10.01 -13.66 7.85
C LEU A 170 10.82 -14.13 9.08
N MET A 171 10.58 -13.52 10.25
CA MET A 171 11.25 -13.88 11.52
C MET A 171 10.48 -14.93 12.30
N LEU A 172 9.20 -15.12 12.09
CA LEU A 172 8.31 -16.08 12.73
C LEU A 172 8.25 -17.40 11.98
#